data_a593d13b9a23a7872bd16bbc126590e4
#
_entry.id   a593d13b9a23a7872bd16bbc126590e4
#
_cell.length_a   1.000
_cell.length_b   1.000
_cell.length_c   1.000
_cell.angle_alpha   90.00
_cell.angle_beta   90.00
_cell.angle_gamma   90.00
#
_symmetry.space_group_name_H-M   'P 1'
#
loop_
_entity.id
_entity.type
_entity.pdbx_description
1 polymer ?
#
loop_
_entity_poly.entity_id
_entity_poly.type
_entity_poly.pdbx_seq_one_letter_code
_entity_poly.pdbx_strand_id
1 'polypeptide(L)'
;MSVNIAYNMDCMIAMREMPDNAFDLAVVDPIYGDVTAGGYITGKSQGGVGPHPKHHDAAWKQEKTGADYFKELFRVSKNQIIWGGNYFVKEIARDSQCWIVWDKCHPEGIKFADAELAWTSFNSKTRIFRYMWNGMCQGMPGDGTKMQGDKSLNEKRIHPMQKPVALYTWIYKNFTKRGDRLLDTHLGSGSSRIAAYTLGLDFTGYEKEKIYFDLQEKRFAAHSSQVDMFLDGWAVEKQLTFDGL
;
A
#
# COMPACT_ATOMS: atom_id res chain seq x y z
N MET A 1 14.59 -5.65 -17.14
CA MET A 1 13.27 -5.69 -16.48
C MET A 1 13.48 -5.43 -15.00
N SER A 2 12.61 -4.68 -14.35
CA SER A 2 12.66 -4.48 -12.91
C SER A 2 12.31 -5.77 -12.17
N VAL A 3 12.95 -5.98 -11.03
CA VAL A 3 12.63 -7.12 -10.15
C VAL A 3 11.35 -6.78 -9.38
N ASN A 4 10.35 -7.66 -9.40
CA ASN A 4 9.10 -7.48 -8.65
C ASN A 4 8.68 -8.81 -8.03
N ILE A 5 9.06 -9.03 -6.77
CA ILE A 5 8.93 -10.31 -6.08
C ILE A 5 8.14 -10.14 -4.78
N ALA A 6 7.30 -11.11 -4.47
CA ALA A 6 6.63 -11.24 -3.18
C ALA A 6 6.90 -12.62 -2.57
N TYR A 7 7.01 -12.65 -1.23
CA TYR A 7 7.27 -13.87 -0.47
C TYR A 7 6.18 -14.09 0.58
N ASN A 8 5.69 -15.34 0.66
CA ASN A 8 4.80 -15.73 1.76
C ASN A 8 5.64 -16.18 2.95
N MET A 9 6.04 -15.23 3.78
CA MET A 9 6.82 -15.49 4.99
C MET A 9 6.76 -14.30 5.97
N ASP A 10 7.16 -14.56 7.20
CA ASP A 10 7.34 -13.50 8.20
C ASP A 10 8.53 -12.60 7.82
N CYS A 11 8.29 -11.30 7.69
CA CYS A 11 9.29 -10.33 7.29
C CYS A 11 10.48 -10.26 8.26
N MET A 12 10.29 -10.55 9.55
CA MET A 12 11.38 -10.56 10.54
C MET A 12 12.41 -11.65 10.26
N ILE A 13 11.98 -12.81 9.77
CA ILE A 13 12.90 -13.87 9.35
C ILE A 13 13.77 -13.39 8.20
N ALA A 14 13.14 -12.79 7.18
CA ALA A 14 13.85 -12.28 6.04
C ALA A 14 14.78 -11.11 6.39
N MET A 15 14.28 -10.11 7.12
CA MET A 15 15.08 -8.92 7.46
C MET A 15 16.36 -9.26 8.22
N ARG A 16 16.34 -10.23 9.12
CA ARG A 16 17.54 -10.66 9.87
C ARG A 16 18.68 -11.15 8.99
N GLU A 17 18.34 -11.73 7.82
CA GLU A 17 19.32 -12.25 6.86
C GLU A 17 19.75 -11.19 5.81
N MET A 18 19.09 -10.04 5.77
CA MET A 18 19.41 -8.98 4.83
C MET A 18 20.62 -8.17 5.28
N PRO A 19 21.47 -7.72 4.35
CA PRO A 19 22.53 -6.77 4.67
C PRO A 19 21.94 -5.39 5.04
N ASP A 20 22.75 -4.59 5.73
CA ASP A 20 22.41 -3.22 6.04
C ASP A 20 22.18 -2.41 4.73
N ASN A 21 21.17 -1.53 4.74
CA ASN A 21 20.83 -0.69 3.60
C ASN A 21 20.56 -1.48 2.29
N ALA A 22 20.01 -2.69 2.40
CA ALA A 22 19.65 -3.52 1.26
C ALA A 22 18.64 -2.84 0.33
N PHE A 23 17.79 -1.94 0.87
CA PHE A 23 16.76 -1.20 0.16
C PHE A 23 16.98 0.30 0.25
N ASP A 24 16.55 1.02 -0.79
CA ASP A 24 16.64 2.48 -0.84
C ASP A 24 15.46 3.13 -0.13
N LEU A 25 14.28 2.49 -0.20
CA LEU A 25 13.07 2.93 0.50
C LEU A 25 12.23 1.73 0.96
N ALA A 26 11.84 1.74 2.24
CA ALA A 26 10.78 0.88 2.76
C ALA A 26 9.49 1.68 2.91
N VAL A 27 8.38 1.19 2.36
CA VAL A 27 7.03 1.75 2.53
C VAL A 27 6.16 0.68 3.17
N VAL A 28 5.83 0.86 4.44
CA VAL A 28 5.28 -0.22 5.27
C VAL A 28 4.03 0.22 6.03
N ASP A 29 3.13 -0.73 6.28
CA ASP A 29 1.89 -0.56 7.05
C ASP A 29 1.84 -1.60 8.18
N PRO A 30 2.68 -1.46 9.24
CA PRO A 30 2.78 -2.45 10.31
C PRO A 30 1.50 -2.52 11.13
N ILE A 31 1.32 -3.59 11.88
CA ILE A 31 0.12 -3.84 12.68
C ILE A 31 0.07 -2.89 13.88
N TYR A 32 -0.99 -2.08 13.96
CA TYR A 32 -1.17 -1.07 15.04
C TYR A 32 -1.65 -1.67 16.37
N GLY A 33 -2.03 -2.95 16.41
CA GLY A 33 -2.74 -3.57 17.52
C GLY A 33 -4.25 -3.30 17.48
N ASP A 34 -4.95 -3.59 18.57
CA ASP A 34 -6.39 -3.33 18.70
C ASP A 34 -6.68 -1.82 18.78
N VAL A 35 -6.66 -1.13 17.64
CA VAL A 35 -7.04 0.28 17.57
C VAL A 35 -8.57 0.39 17.53
N THR A 36 -9.20 0.22 18.66
CA THR A 36 -10.66 0.32 18.79
C THR A 36 -11.17 1.78 18.73
N ALA A 37 -10.30 2.75 18.83
CA ALA A 37 -10.65 4.18 18.85
C ALA A 37 -11.12 4.75 17.50
N GLY A 38 -11.04 3.99 16.41
CA GLY A 38 -11.45 4.40 15.06
C GLY A 38 -12.50 3.52 14.39
N GLY A 39 -13.12 2.58 15.10
CA GLY A 39 -14.30 1.84 14.60
C GLY A 39 -14.01 0.70 13.61
N TYR A 40 -12.83 0.14 13.59
CA TYR A 40 -12.45 -0.91 12.64
C TYR A 40 -12.46 -2.24 13.29
N ILE A 41 -12.94 -2.93 13.89
CA ILE A 41 -12.98 -4.35 14.30
C ILE A 41 -13.91 -4.56 15.51
N THR A 42 -15.17 -4.46 15.30
CA THR A 42 -16.09 -5.36 15.96
C THR A 42 -17.11 -5.83 14.93
N GLY A 43 -17.09 -7.11 14.62
CA GLY A 43 -17.85 -7.80 13.57
C GLY A 43 -19.36 -7.68 13.58
N LYS A 44 -19.89 -6.47 13.63
CA LYS A 44 -21.29 -6.15 13.36
C LYS A 44 -21.34 -4.91 12.48
N SER A 45 -21.16 -5.10 11.17
CA SER A 45 -21.52 -4.10 10.19
C SER A 45 -23.06 -4.01 10.15
N GLN A 46 -23.62 -3.05 10.79
CA GLN A 46 -24.96 -2.59 10.44
C GLN A 46 -24.82 -1.78 9.15
N GLY A 47 -25.26 -2.34 8.04
CA GLY A 47 -25.58 -1.59 6.82
C GLY A 47 -24.46 -1.38 5.78
N GLY A 48 -23.50 -2.26 5.63
CA GLY A 48 -22.49 -2.17 4.56
C GLY A 48 -22.73 -3.19 3.45
N VAL A 49 -23.02 -2.74 2.25
CA VAL A 49 -23.21 -3.55 1.04
C VAL A 49 -21.87 -4.09 0.56
N GLY A 50 -21.67 -5.39 0.63
CA GLY A 50 -20.59 -6.13 -0.02
C GLY A 50 -20.28 -7.43 0.73
N PRO A 51 -20.04 -8.55 0.02
CA PRO A 51 -19.57 -9.76 0.67
C PRO A 51 -18.14 -9.51 1.14
N HIS A 52 -17.97 -9.14 2.42
CA HIS A 52 -16.68 -9.32 3.06
C HIS A 52 -16.39 -10.83 3.03
N PRO A 53 -15.19 -11.26 2.64
CA PRO A 53 -14.82 -12.64 2.84
C PRO A 53 -15.09 -12.99 4.29
N LYS A 54 -15.77 -14.09 4.56
CA LYS A 54 -16.19 -14.55 5.89
C LYS A 54 -15.03 -14.96 6.83
N HIS A 55 -13.86 -14.35 6.65
CA HIS A 55 -12.62 -14.68 7.33
C HIS A 55 -12.27 -13.74 8.48
N HIS A 56 -13.26 -13.01 8.99
CA HIS A 56 -13.11 -12.20 10.21
C HIS A 56 -13.55 -12.99 11.44
N ASP A 57 -13.08 -14.22 11.56
CA ASP A 57 -13.17 -14.91 12.83
C ASP A 57 -12.26 -14.23 13.85
N ALA A 58 -12.67 -14.28 15.11
CA ALA A 58 -12.11 -13.58 16.27
C ALA A 58 -10.58 -13.78 16.54
N ALA A 59 -9.86 -14.40 15.61
CA ALA A 59 -8.42 -14.66 15.66
C ALA A 59 -7.54 -13.48 15.23
N TRP A 60 -8.11 -12.38 14.77
CA TRP A 60 -7.34 -11.19 14.34
C TRP A 60 -6.92 -10.26 15.51
N LYS A 61 -6.70 -10.81 16.69
CA LYS A 61 -5.92 -10.12 17.73
C LYS A 61 -4.46 -10.18 17.32
N GLN A 62 -4.06 -9.30 16.44
CA GLN A 62 -2.65 -9.16 16.11
C GLN A 62 -2.00 -8.25 17.13
N GLU A 63 -0.96 -8.73 17.77
CA GLU A 63 -0.15 -7.91 18.65
C GLU A 63 0.45 -6.72 17.88
N LYS A 64 0.46 -5.57 18.54
CA LYS A 64 1.11 -4.37 18.01
C LYS A 64 2.56 -4.66 17.68
N THR A 65 3.00 -4.21 16.52
CA THR A 65 4.39 -4.34 16.08
C THR A 65 5.34 -3.69 17.09
N GLY A 66 6.33 -4.43 17.54
CA GLY A 66 7.27 -4.01 18.58
C GLY A 66 8.52 -3.29 18.07
N ALA A 67 9.34 -2.77 18.99
CA ALA A 67 10.53 -1.98 18.68
C ALA A 67 11.60 -2.76 17.87
N ASP A 68 11.71 -4.08 18.05
CA ASP A 68 12.67 -4.91 17.31
C ASP A 68 12.42 -4.89 15.81
N TYR A 69 11.16 -4.82 15.40
CA TYR A 69 10.80 -4.67 14.00
C TYR A 69 11.35 -3.36 13.41
N PHE A 70 11.15 -2.25 14.10
CA PHE A 70 11.63 -0.94 13.63
C PHE A 70 13.16 -0.88 13.60
N LYS A 71 13.85 -1.53 14.54
CA LYS A 71 15.30 -1.64 14.52
C LYS A 71 15.79 -2.33 13.24
N GLU A 72 15.18 -3.47 12.88
CA GLU A 72 15.53 -4.17 11.64
C GLU A 72 15.13 -3.38 10.40
N LEU A 73 13.94 -2.78 10.38
CA LEU A 73 13.47 -1.94 9.27
C LEU A 73 14.46 -0.79 8.98
N PHE A 74 14.93 -0.11 10.02
CA PHE A 74 15.92 0.96 9.89
C PHE A 74 17.32 0.46 9.50
N ARG A 75 17.65 -0.77 9.81
CA ARG A 75 18.91 -1.38 9.41
C ARG A 75 18.92 -1.75 7.93
N VAL A 76 17.86 -2.38 7.45
CA VAL A 76 17.80 -2.91 6.08
C VAL A 76 17.42 -1.87 5.03
N SER A 77 16.95 -0.69 5.40
CA SER A 77 16.51 0.33 4.45
C SER A 77 17.09 1.72 4.77
N LYS A 78 17.49 2.45 3.73
CA LYS A 78 18.06 3.80 3.85
C LYS A 78 17.03 4.84 4.25
N ASN A 79 15.81 4.73 3.68
CA ASN A 79 14.69 5.62 3.97
C ASN A 79 13.44 4.80 4.27
N GLN A 80 12.53 5.38 5.05
CA GLN A 80 11.30 4.74 5.48
C GLN A 80 10.10 5.67 5.37
N ILE A 81 8.96 5.09 5.00
CA ILE A 81 7.62 5.66 5.13
C ILE A 81 6.77 4.63 5.88
N ILE A 82 6.33 4.99 7.08
CA ILE A 82 5.67 4.07 8.02
C ILE A 82 4.25 4.57 8.28
N TRP A 83 3.26 3.89 7.70
CA TRP A 83 1.86 4.18 7.95
C TRP A 83 1.50 3.90 9.41
N GLY A 84 0.57 4.67 9.95
CA GLY A 84 0.23 4.60 11.37
C GLY A 84 1.36 5.05 12.29
N GLY A 85 2.31 5.85 11.80
CA GLY A 85 3.46 6.31 12.60
C GLY A 85 3.09 7.00 13.90
N ASN A 86 1.89 7.60 13.98
CA ASN A 86 1.34 8.18 15.20
C ASN A 86 1.05 7.14 16.31
N TYR A 87 0.89 5.87 15.97
CA TYR A 87 0.73 4.77 16.93
C TYR A 87 2.07 4.19 17.39
N PHE A 88 3.16 4.48 16.68
CA PHE A 88 4.48 3.90 16.89
C PHE A 88 5.55 4.91 17.35
N VAL A 89 5.15 6.07 17.84
CA VAL A 89 6.09 7.14 18.25
C VAL A 89 7.14 6.65 19.22
N LYS A 90 6.77 5.79 20.18
CA LYS A 90 7.70 5.22 21.16
C LYS A 90 8.65 4.19 20.54
N GLU A 91 8.16 3.36 19.64
CA GLU A 91 8.90 2.28 19.01
C GLU A 91 9.84 2.80 17.91
N ILE A 92 9.39 3.82 17.14
CA ILE A 92 10.21 4.53 16.16
C ILE A 92 11.29 5.35 16.86
N ALA A 93 10.95 6.03 17.97
CA ALA A 93 11.86 6.82 18.81
C ALA A 93 12.76 7.80 18.02
N ARG A 94 12.25 8.37 16.94
CA ARG A 94 12.94 9.33 16.05
C ARG A 94 12.00 10.46 15.66
N ASP A 95 12.52 11.68 15.60
CA ASP A 95 11.80 12.82 15.07
C ASP A 95 11.58 12.68 13.56
N SER A 96 10.57 13.37 13.05
CA SER A 96 10.37 13.53 11.61
C SER A 96 9.87 14.93 11.30
N GLN A 97 10.49 15.57 10.31
CA GLN A 97 10.04 16.83 9.74
C GLN A 97 9.04 16.62 8.59
N CYS A 98 9.05 15.44 7.98
CA CYS A 98 8.23 15.12 6.82
C CYS A 98 7.20 14.04 7.18
N TRP A 99 5.97 14.44 7.42
CA TRP A 99 4.85 13.51 7.53
C TRP A 99 4.08 13.45 6.21
N ILE A 100 3.49 12.31 5.93
CA ILE A 100 2.48 12.18 4.88
C ILE A 100 1.11 12.07 5.54
N VAL A 101 0.21 12.92 5.13
CA VAL A 101 -1.20 12.91 5.54
C VAL A 101 -2.02 12.40 4.36
N TRP A 102 -2.67 11.25 4.51
CA TRP A 102 -3.68 10.84 3.55
C TRP A 102 -5.05 11.33 4.03
N ASP A 103 -5.49 12.45 3.45
CA ASP A 103 -6.83 13.00 3.61
C ASP A 103 -7.82 12.15 2.80
N LYS A 104 -8.75 11.50 3.48
CA LYS A 104 -9.76 10.60 2.89
C LYS A 104 -10.94 11.34 2.29
N CYS A 105 -10.97 12.67 2.40
CA CYS A 105 -12.03 13.54 1.89
C CYS A 105 -13.43 13.11 2.37
N HIS A 106 -13.53 12.72 3.62
CA HIS A 106 -14.81 12.32 4.20
C HIS A 106 -15.71 13.55 4.39
N PRO A 107 -17.03 13.43 4.17
CA PRO A 107 -17.98 14.44 4.60
C PRO A 107 -17.97 14.61 6.13
N GLU A 108 -18.32 15.81 6.59
CA GLU A 108 -18.44 16.07 8.03
C GLU A 108 -19.44 15.10 8.71
N GLY A 109 -19.15 14.75 9.96
CA GLY A 109 -20.01 13.91 10.80
C GLY A 109 -19.88 12.39 10.58
N ILE A 110 -18.94 11.94 9.76
CA ILE A 110 -18.64 10.50 9.64
C ILE A 110 -17.82 10.03 10.84
N LYS A 111 -18.14 8.81 11.35
CA LYS A 111 -17.46 8.21 12.51
C LYS A 111 -16.05 7.64 12.22
N PHE A 112 -15.59 7.70 10.98
CA PHE A 112 -14.28 7.20 10.58
C PHE A 112 -13.23 8.31 10.63
N ALA A 113 -11.97 7.95 10.81
CA ALA A 113 -10.88 8.91 10.78
C ALA A 113 -10.81 9.64 9.44
N ASP A 114 -10.71 10.96 9.48
CA ASP A 114 -10.66 11.84 8.32
C ASP A 114 -9.36 11.64 7.53
N ALA A 115 -8.28 11.26 8.22
CA ALA A 115 -6.97 11.07 7.63
C ALA A 115 -6.21 9.90 8.26
N GLU A 116 -5.22 9.39 7.52
CA GLU A 116 -4.17 8.53 8.03
C GLU A 116 -2.82 9.24 7.93
N LEU A 117 -1.94 8.94 8.89
CA LEU A 117 -0.63 9.56 8.99
C LEU A 117 0.48 8.54 8.71
N ALA A 118 1.46 8.92 7.89
CA ALA A 118 2.70 8.17 7.79
C ALA A 118 3.88 9.01 8.31
N TRP A 119 4.65 8.42 9.21
CA TRP A 119 5.96 8.93 9.61
C TRP A 119 6.94 8.69 8.48
N THR A 120 7.86 9.63 8.23
CA THR A 120 8.92 9.41 7.25
C THR A 120 10.29 9.78 7.78
N SER A 121 11.34 9.14 7.26
CA SER A 121 12.74 9.48 7.56
C SER A 121 13.28 10.66 6.75
N PHE A 122 12.49 11.20 5.82
CA PHE A 122 12.94 12.25 4.92
C PHE A 122 13.03 13.62 5.62
N ASN A 123 14.10 14.34 5.32
CA ASN A 123 14.24 15.73 5.71
C ASN A 123 13.59 16.63 4.66
N SER A 124 12.27 16.77 4.69
CA SER A 124 11.46 17.51 3.73
C SER A 124 10.20 18.07 4.39
N LYS A 125 9.37 18.74 3.60
CA LYS A 125 8.09 19.30 4.07
C LYS A 125 7.03 18.21 4.20
N THR A 126 6.14 18.33 5.20
CA THR A 126 4.92 17.53 5.29
C THR A 126 4.10 17.62 4.01
N ARG A 127 3.57 16.51 3.55
CA ARG A 127 2.80 16.38 2.31
C ARG A 127 1.41 15.86 2.58
N ILE A 128 0.45 16.29 1.77
CA ILE A 128 -0.93 15.83 1.83
C ILE A 128 -1.27 15.15 0.51
N PHE A 129 -1.78 13.93 0.61
CA PHE A 129 -2.41 13.21 -0.49
C PHE A 129 -3.93 13.17 -0.24
N ARG A 130 -4.72 13.67 -1.19
CA ARG A 130 -6.19 13.71 -1.09
C ARG A 130 -6.78 12.67 -2.02
N TYR A 131 -7.46 11.68 -1.45
CA TYR A 131 -8.05 10.62 -2.23
C TYR A 131 -9.19 9.97 -1.46
N MET A 132 -10.40 10.02 -1.99
CA MET A 132 -11.57 9.35 -1.41
C MET A 132 -11.41 7.84 -1.57
N TRP A 133 -11.60 7.10 -0.48
CA TRP A 133 -11.45 5.66 -0.44
C TRP A 133 -12.55 5.03 0.42
N ASN A 134 -13.76 5.03 -0.08
CA ASN A 134 -14.86 4.33 0.55
C ASN A 134 -15.46 3.28 -0.38
N GLY A 135 -16.40 2.48 0.09
CA GLY A 135 -16.99 1.38 -0.69
C GLY A 135 -17.78 1.82 -1.92
N MET A 136 -18.17 3.09 -1.96
CA MET A 136 -19.01 3.66 -3.04
C MET A 136 -18.21 4.58 -3.96
N CYS A 137 -17.28 5.34 -3.39
CA CYS A 137 -16.57 6.40 -4.08
C CYS A 137 -15.07 6.22 -3.91
N GLN A 138 -14.35 6.22 -5.01
CA GLN A 138 -12.89 6.19 -5.06
C GLN A 138 -12.44 7.26 -6.06
N GLY A 139 -11.42 8.06 -5.70
CA GLY A 139 -10.88 9.07 -6.61
C GLY A 139 -10.42 10.35 -5.93
N MET A 140 -9.86 11.23 -6.72
CA MET A 140 -9.42 12.56 -6.26
C MET A 140 -10.58 13.54 -6.20
N PRO A 141 -10.62 14.45 -5.21
CA PRO A 141 -11.60 15.52 -5.18
C PRO A 141 -11.44 16.43 -6.39
N GLY A 142 -12.51 16.71 -7.15
CA GLY A 142 -12.49 17.65 -8.26
C GLY A 142 -12.31 17.03 -9.65
N ASP A 143 -11.94 15.76 -9.80
CA ASP A 143 -11.68 15.10 -11.10
C ASP A 143 -12.93 14.56 -11.81
N GLY A 144 -14.13 14.78 -11.26
CA GLY A 144 -15.38 14.27 -11.86
C GLY A 144 -15.65 12.78 -11.65
N THR A 145 -14.69 12.02 -11.14
CA THR A 145 -14.82 10.54 -10.99
C THR A 145 -15.65 10.10 -9.77
N LYS A 146 -16.32 10.99 -9.13
CA LYS A 146 -16.57 10.94 -7.70
C LYS A 146 -17.76 10.24 -7.16
N MET A 147 -18.77 10.08 -7.86
CA MET A 147 -19.98 9.42 -7.43
C MET A 147 -20.59 8.73 -8.63
N GLN A 148 -19.76 8.04 -9.36
CA GLN A 148 -20.25 7.26 -10.46
C GLN A 148 -20.97 6.06 -9.85
N GLY A 149 -22.23 5.89 -10.21
CA GLY A 149 -22.99 4.70 -9.87
C GLY A 149 -22.40 3.41 -10.45
N ASP A 150 -21.37 3.55 -11.29
CA ASP A 150 -20.61 2.44 -11.86
C ASP A 150 -19.41 2.08 -10.96
N LYS A 151 -19.62 1.03 -10.17
CA LYS A 151 -18.57 0.46 -9.32
C LYS A 151 -17.52 -0.37 -10.08
N SER A 152 -17.70 -0.58 -11.38
CA SER A 152 -16.78 -1.40 -12.18
C SER A 152 -15.38 -0.78 -12.28
N LEU A 153 -15.31 0.55 -12.18
CA LEU A 153 -14.07 1.31 -12.20
C LEU A 153 -13.35 1.38 -10.84
N ASN A 154 -14.02 0.95 -9.76
CA ASN A 154 -13.43 0.97 -8.44
C ASN A 154 -12.46 -0.18 -8.23
N GLU A 155 -11.34 0.07 -7.54
CA GLU A 155 -10.46 -1.01 -7.09
C GLU A 155 -11.25 -1.97 -6.18
N LYS A 156 -11.22 -3.25 -6.51
CA LYS A 156 -11.83 -4.29 -5.67
C LYS A 156 -11.01 -4.47 -4.39
N ARG A 157 -11.66 -4.38 -3.24
CA ARG A 157 -11.01 -4.67 -1.97
C ARG A 157 -10.90 -6.19 -1.75
N ILE A 158 -9.69 -6.65 -1.46
CA ILE A 158 -9.35 -8.03 -1.12
C ILE A 158 -8.76 -8.17 0.29
N HIS A 159 -8.44 -7.04 0.92
CA HIS A 159 -7.87 -6.98 2.27
C HIS A 159 -8.61 -5.90 3.07
N PRO A 160 -8.94 -6.12 4.37
CA PRO A 160 -9.71 -5.16 5.17
C PRO A 160 -9.01 -3.81 5.32
N MET A 161 -7.69 -3.82 5.46
CA MET A 161 -6.86 -2.62 5.62
C MET A 161 -6.24 -2.15 4.28
N GLN A 162 -6.81 -2.56 3.16
CA GLN A 162 -6.26 -2.20 1.83
C GLN A 162 -6.21 -0.70 1.62
N LYS A 163 -5.03 -0.19 1.29
CA LYS A 163 -4.80 1.16 0.78
C LYS A 163 -4.88 1.18 -0.75
N PRO A 164 -5.26 2.32 -1.37
CA PRO A 164 -5.39 2.40 -2.82
C PRO A 164 -4.04 2.36 -3.56
N VAL A 165 -4.01 1.79 -4.75
CA VAL A 165 -2.82 1.81 -5.63
C VAL A 165 -2.38 3.25 -5.92
N ALA A 166 -3.35 4.16 -6.09
CA ALA A 166 -3.09 5.58 -6.33
C ALA A 166 -2.23 6.23 -5.23
N LEU A 167 -2.39 5.84 -3.96
CA LEU A 167 -1.59 6.34 -2.84
C LEU A 167 -0.12 5.92 -2.99
N TYR A 168 0.14 4.64 -3.25
CA TYR A 168 1.51 4.15 -3.45
C TYR A 168 2.15 4.71 -4.72
N THR A 169 1.37 4.86 -5.80
CA THR A 169 1.84 5.52 -7.03
C THR A 169 2.28 6.95 -6.75
N TRP A 170 1.49 7.71 -5.96
CA TRP A 170 1.85 9.07 -5.57
C TRP A 170 3.11 9.08 -4.68
N ILE A 171 3.22 8.16 -3.71
CA ILE A 171 4.41 8.03 -2.85
C ILE A 171 5.65 7.78 -3.71
N TYR A 172 5.62 6.79 -4.56
CA TYR A 172 6.79 6.42 -5.37
C TYR A 172 7.20 7.54 -6.34
N LYS A 173 6.24 8.23 -6.97
CA LYS A 173 6.55 9.39 -7.82
C LYS A 173 7.22 10.55 -7.08
N ASN A 174 6.97 10.71 -5.76
CA ASN A 174 7.49 11.83 -4.99
C ASN A 174 8.75 11.49 -4.16
N PHE A 175 8.96 10.22 -3.82
CA PHE A 175 9.98 9.80 -2.86
C PHE A 175 10.98 8.77 -3.41
N THR A 176 10.86 8.38 -4.68
CA THR A 176 11.81 7.46 -5.33
C THR A 176 12.37 8.02 -6.62
N LYS A 177 13.46 7.43 -7.06
CA LYS A 177 14.08 7.64 -8.37
C LYS A 177 14.30 6.30 -9.07
N ARG A 178 14.58 6.36 -10.36
CA ARG A 178 14.88 5.17 -11.16
C ARG A 178 16.06 4.39 -10.58
N GLY A 179 15.88 3.08 -10.40
CA GLY A 179 16.89 2.18 -9.84
C GLY A 179 16.82 2.01 -8.33
N ASP A 180 15.92 2.73 -7.63
CA ASP A 180 15.68 2.48 -6.20
C ASP A 180 15.04 1.12 -6.00
N ARG A 181 15.51 0.41 -4.95
CA ARG A 181 14.96 -0.87 -4.49
C ARG A 181 13.98 -0.62 -3.35
N LEU A 182 12.76 -1.13 -3.53
CA LEU A 182 11.64 -0.92 -2.61
C LEU A 182 11.39 -2.15 -1.76
N LEU A 183 11.04 -1.91 -0.49
CA LEU A 183 10.64 -2.94 0.47
C LEU A 183 9.23 -2.64 0.99
N ASP A 184 8.36 -3.66 1.00
CA ASP A 184 7.11 -3.68 1.77
C ASP A 184 7.05 -4.94 2.63
N THR A 185 7.07 -4.77 3.94
CA THR A 185 7.11 -5.87 4.92
C THR A 185 5.72 -6.38 5.32
N HIS A 186 4.65 -5.67 4.93
CA HIS A 186 3.26 -5.99 5.26
C HIS A 186 2.38 -5.81 4.02
N LEU A 187 2.64 -6.64 3.00
CA LEU A 187 2.15 -6.48 1.64
C LEU A 187 0.61 -6.43 1.53
N GLY A 188 -0.09 -7.21 2.34
CA GLY A 188 -1.54 -7.27 2.41
C GLY A 188 -2.19 -7.49 1.04
N SER A 189 -2.80 -6.44 0.48
CA SER A 189 -3.49 -6.50 -0.80
C SER A 189 -2.59 -6.39 -2.04
N GLY A 190 -1.29 -6.11 -1.88
CA GLY A 190 -0.35 -5.91 -2.97
C GLY A 190 -0.49 -4.58 -3.72
N SER A 191 -1.16 -3.57 -3.14
CA SER A 191 -1.32 -2.26 -3.80
C SER A 191 0.02 -1.56 -4.03
N SER A 192 0.95 -1.65 -3.09
CA SER A 192 2.34 -1.17 -3.19
C SER A 192 3.09 -1.85 -4.34
N ARG A 193 2.97 -3.17 -4.45
CA ARG A 193 3.56 -4.01 -5.50
C ARG A 193 3.09 -3.61 -6.89
N ILE A 194 1.77 -3.43 -7.05
CA ILE A 194 1.14 -3.00 -8.31
C ILE A 194 1.67 -1.62 -8.72
N ALA A 195 1.74 -0.66 -7.79
CA ALA A 195 2.26 0.67 -8.06
C ALA A 195 3.74 0.64 -8.47
N ALA A 196 4.57 -0.17 -7.81
CA ALA A 196 5.98 -0.34 -8.15
C ALA A 196 6.16 -0.94 -9.55
N TYR A 197 5.40 -1.99 -9.88
CA TYR A 197 5.40 -2.63 -11.20
C TYR A 197 5.05 -1.63 -12.31
N THR A 198 3.96 -0.88 -12.14
CA THR A 198 3.50 0.13 -13.10
C THR A 198 4.54 1.22 -13.35
N LEU A 199 5.36 1.54 -12.34
CA LEU A 199 6.42 2.56 -12.45
C LEU A 199 7.80 1.98 -12.83
N GLY A 200 7.91 0.68 -13.03
CA GLY A 200 9.16 0.01 -13.40
C GLY A 200 10.23 0.07 -12.30
N LEU A 201 9.83 0.03 -11.02
CA LEU A 201 10.71 0.05 -9.86
C LEU A 201 10.99 -1.37 -9.37
N ASP A 202 12.18 -1.59 -8.82
CA ASP A 202 12.53 -2.86 -8.17
C ASP A 202 11.79 -2.96 -6.83
N PHE A 203 11.10 -4.08 -6.61
CA PHE A 203 10.22 -4.27 -5.46
C PHE A 203 10.37 -5.65 -4.83
N THR A 204 10.43 -5.66 -3.50
CA THR A 204 10.35 -6.89 -2.70
C THR A 204 9.29 -6.72 -1.64
N GLY A 205 8.33 -7.65 -1.58
CA GLY A 205 7.24 -7.63 -0.61
C GLY A 205 7.16 -8.91 0.23
N TYR A 206 6.64 -8.78 1.45
CA TYR A 206 6.42 -9.91 2.37
C TYR A 206 5.00 -9.90 2.89
N GLU A 207 4.35 -11.07 2.85
CA GLU A 207 3.04 -11.30 3.44
C GLU A 207 3.06 -12.62 4.21
N LYS A 208 2.76 -12.56 5.49
CA LYS A 208 2.79 -13.73 6.38
C LYS A 208 1.57 -14.60 6.20
N GLU A 209 0.41 -13.98 6.07
CA GLU A 209 -0.86 -14.69 5.98
C GLU A 209 -1.08 -15.26 4.58
N LYS A 210 -1.02 -16.59 4.45
CA LYS A 210 -1.13 -17.30 3.18
C LYS A 210 -2.36 -16.93 2.36
N ILE A 211 -3.49 -16.67 3.01
CA ILE A 211 -4.73 -16.31 2.32
C ILE A 211 -4.59 -14.93 1.62
N TYR A 212 -3.98 -13.95 2.27
CA TYR A 212 -3.77 -12.63 1.67
C TYR A 212 -2.65 -12.67 0.64
N PHE A 213 -1.62 -13.48 0.88
CA PHE A 213 -0.59 -13.72 -0.12
C PHE A 213 -1.19 -14.27 -1.42
N ASP A 214 -2.04 -15.30 -1.38
CA ASP A 214 -2.67 -15.88 -2.56
C ASP A 214 -3.64 -14.89 -3.26
N LEU A 215 -4.36 -14.09 -2.49
CA LEU A 215 -5.26 -13.08 -3.05
C LEU A 215 -4.50 -11.95 -3.76
N GLN A 216 -3.38 -11.48 -3.17
CA GLN A 216 -2.57 -10.45 -3.81
C GLN A 216 -1.83 -10.98 -5.04
N GLU A 217 -1.36 -12.24 -5.05
CA GLU A 217 -0.77 -12.86 -6.25
C GLU A 217 -1.77 -12.89 -7.41
N LYS A 218 -3.02 -13.32 -7.17
CA LYS A 218 -4.07 -13.30 -8.19
C LYS A 218 -4.36 -11.89 -8.69
N ARG A 219 -4.43 -10.91 -7.79
CA ARG A 219 -4.66 -9.51 -8.13
C ARG A 219 -3.50 -8.94 -8.96
N PHE A 220 -2.27 -9.22 -8.56
CA PHE A 220 -1.07 -8.79 -9.27
C PHE A 220 -0.99 -9.43 -10.67
N ALA A 221 -1.21 -10.74 -10.80
CA ALA A 221 -1.21 -11.43 -12.08
C ALA A 221 -2.26 -10.84 -13.05
N ALA A 222 -3.47 -10.54 -12.56
CA ALA A 222 -4.50 -9.91 -13.39
C ALA A 222 -4.08 -8.50 -13.86
N HIS A 223 -3.40 -7.72 -13.01
CA HIS A 223 -2.92 -6.39 -13.37
C HIS A 223 -1.75 -6.43 -14.36
N SER A 224 -0.74 -7.27 -14.11
CA SER A 224 0.44 -7.38 -14.98
C SER A 224 0.07 -7.85 -16.38
N SER A 225 -0.83 -8.85 -16.49
CA SER A 225 -1.31 -9.33 -17.79
C SER A 225 -2.02 -8.25 -18.61
N GLN A 226 -2.76 -7.34 -17.97
CA GLN A 226 -3.37 -6.20 -18.66
C GLN A 226 -2.32 -5.21 -19.16
N VAL A 227 -1.34 -4.87 -18.32
CA VAL A 227 -0.26 -3.93 -18.71
C VAL A 227 0.56 -4.51 -19.85
N ASP A 228 0.92 -5.80 -19.80
CA ASP A 228 1.70 -6.46 -20.84
C ASP A 228 0.94 -6.49 -22.17
N MET A 229 -0.37 -6.78 -22.17
CA MET A 229 -1.18 -6.71 -23.39
C MET A 229 -1.22 -5.30 -24.02
N PHE A 230 -1.25 -4.26 -23.20
CA PHE A 230 -1.20 -2.88 -23.71
C PHE A 230 0.18 -2.54 -24.30
N LEU A 231 1.23 -2.99 -23.68
CA LEU A 231 2.61 -2.77 -24.18
C LEU A 231 2.87 -3.55 -25.47
N ASP A 232 2.40 -4.79 -25.57
CA ASP A 232 2.52 -5.62 -26.78
C ASP A 232 1.66 -5.06 -27.94
N GLY A 233 0.43 -4.64 -27.65
CA GLY A 233 -0.44 -3.97 -28.63
C GLY A 233 0.17 -2.67 -29.15
N TRP A 234 0.80 -1.89 -28.30
CA TRP A 234 1.48 -0.65 -28.70
C TRP A 234 2.76 -0.89 -29.50
N ALA A 235 3.49 -1.96 -29.21
CA ALA A 235 4.65 -2.37 -29.97
C ALA A 235 4.27 -2.84 -31.37
N VAL A 236 3.16 -3.60 -31.52
CA VAL A 236 2.62 -4.05 -32.79
C VAL A 236 2.12 -2.87 -33.63
N GLU A 237 1.40 -1.90 -33.06
CA GLU A 237 0.97 -0.70 -33.78
C GLU A 237 2.14 0.14 -34.28
N LYS A 238 3.19 0.32 -33.48
CA LYS A 238 4.42 1.02 -33.93
C LYS A 238 5.14 0.28 -35.04
N GLN A 239 5.17 -1.04 -35.03
CA GLN A 239 5.81 -1.84 -36.08
C GLN A 239 5.05 -1.72 -37.40
N LEU A 240 3.71 -1.78 -37.34
CA LEU A 240 2.84 -1.62 -38.53
C LEU A 240 2.92 -0.22 -39.18
N THR A 241 3.22 0.82 -38.39
CA THR A 241 3.40 2.19 -38.93
C THR A 241 4.82 2.43 -39.47
N PHE A 242 5.82 1.64 -39.10
CA PHE A 242 7.17 1.74 -39.66
C PHE A 242 7.38 0.92 -40.95
N ASP A 243 6.63 -0.18 -41.10
CA ASP A 243 6.68 -1.03 -42.30
C ASP A 243 5.79 -0.51 -43.46
N GLY A 244 5.11 0.61 -43.25
CA GLY A 244 4.19 1.26 -44.23
C GLY A 244 4.69 2.58 -44.84
N LEU A 245 6.01 2.92 -44.72
CA LEU A 245 6.67 4.06 -45.36
C LEU A 245 7.72 3.55 -46.41
#